data_99783f9caa83a5dbd59bf73ce85b72c4
#
_entry.id   99783f9caa83a5dbd59bf73ce85b72c4
#
_cell.length_a   1.000
_cell.length_b   1.000
_cell.length_c   1.000
_cell.angle_alpha   90.00
_cell.angle_beta   90.00
_cell.angle_gamma   90.00
#
_symmetry.space_group_name_H-M   'P 1'
#
loop_
_entity.id
_entity.type
_entity.pdbx_description
1 polymer ?
#
loop_
_entity_poly.entity_id
_entity_poly.type
_entity_poly.pdbx_seq_one_letter_code
_entity_poly.pdbx_strand_id
1 'polypeptide(L)'
;MNLLLLHPDDFISSDRVQIRGRRLQHLNKVIKAKSGEVLKAGLLNGGVGKAEILSLNSDVAELCVVLSDTPPPPLALNLILALPRPKMLRRILQATTSLGIKQIHLIGSWRVEKSYWQSPFLA
;
A
#
# COMPACT_ATOMS: atom_id res chain seq x y z
N MET A 1 -12.36 -3.20 1.31
CA MET A 1 -11.64 -4.43 0.97
C MET A 1 -10.18 -4.29 1.33
N ASN A 2 -9.61 -5.30 1.90
CA ASN A 2 -8.25 -5.25 2.40
C ASN A 2 -7.33 -6.06 1.49
N LEU A 3 -6.29 -5.41 1.00
CA LEU A 3 -5.20 -6.02 0.29
C LEU A 3 -3.95 -5.90 1.16
N LEU A 4 -3.27 -7.01 1.41
CA LEU A 4 -1.95 -6.97 2.04
C LEU A 4 -0.92 -6.55 0.99
N LEU A 5 -0.36 -5.37 1.15
CA LEU A 5 0.69 -4.87 0.27
C LEU A 5 2.04 -5.46 0.68
N LEU A 6 2.68 -6.12 -0.26
CA LEU A 6 4.00 -6.72 -0.08
C LEU A 6 5.07 -5.86 -0.77
N HIS A 7 6.24 -5.83 -0.17
CA HIS A 7 7.44 -5.24 -0.74
C HIS A 7 8.43 -6.35 -1.11
N PRO A 8 9.32 -6.12 -2.08
CA PRO A 8 10.34 -7.11 -2.41
C PRO A 8 11.18 -7.57 -1.22
N ASP A 9 11.45 -6.65 -0.29
CA ASP A 9 12.26 -6.92 0.91
C ASP A 9 11.55 -7.82 1.94
N ASP A 10 10.25 -8.02 1.82
CA ASP A 10 9.52 -8.92 2.70
C ASP A 10 9.82 -10.40 2.42
N PHE A 11 10.27 -10.71 1.21
CA PHE A 11 10.49 -12.07 0.77
C PHE A 11 11.74 -12.68 1.39
N ILE A 12 11.56 -13.83 2.04
CA ILE A 12 12.66 -14.68 2.55
C ILE A 12 12.96 -15.84 1.62
N SER A 13 12.05 -16.15 0.69
CA SER A 13 12.21 -17.11 -0.39
C SER A 13 11.32 -16.71 -1.56
N SER A 14 11.22 -17.54 -2.60
CA SER A 14 10.42 -17.24 -3.79
C SER A 14 8.91 -17.10 -3.50
N ASP A 15 8.40 -17.75 -2.47
CA ASP A 15 6.98 -17.80 -2.13
C ASP A 15 6.67 -17.46 -0.66
N ARG A 16 7.67 -17.11 0.14
CA ARG A 16 7.51 -16.82 1.56
C ARG A 16 7.89 -15.42 1.91
N VAL A 17 7.03 -14.78 2.71
CA VAL A 17 7.24 -13.42 3.21
C VAL A 17 7.15 -13.38 4.73
N GLN A 18 7.87 -12.44 5.31
CA GLN A 18 7.75 -12.09 6.73
C GLN A 18 7.23 -10.66 6.85
N ILE A 19 6.18 -10.49 7.62
CA ILE A 19 5.51 -9.21 7.84
C ILE A 19 5.71 -8.78 9.29
N ARG A 20 6.16 -7.54 9.46
CA ARG A 20 6.43 -6.90 10.75
C ARG A 20 5.82 -5.50 10.81
N GLY A 21 5.92 -4.86 11.95
CA GLY A 21 5.54 -3.47 12.13
C GLY A 21 4.05 -3.20 11.96
N ARG A 22 3.73 -2.11 11.30
CA ARG A 22 2.34 -1.63 11.16
C ARG A 22 1.42 -2.63 10.48
N ARG A 23 1.90 -3.30 9.45
CA ARG A 23 1.10 -4.30 8.74
C ARG A 23 0.78 -5.50 9.64
N LEU A 24 1.74 -5.94 10.43
CA LEU A 24 1.54 -7.00 11.42
C LEU A 24 0.52 -6.59 12.48
N GLN A 25 0.62 -5.37 12.99
CA GLN A 25 -0.36 -4.84 13.95
C GLN A 25 -1.76 -4.80 13.36
N HIS A 26 -1.89 -4.45 12.09
CA HIS A 26 -3.18 -4.45 11.40
C HIS A 26 -3.75 -5.87 11.29
N LEU A 27 -2.93 -6.85 10.94
CA LEU A 27 -3.35 -8.26 10.90
C LEU A 27 -3.84 -8.75 12.27
N ASN A 28 -3.12 -8.41 13.33
CA ASN A 28 -3.45 -8.87 14.68
C ASN A 28 -4.66 -8.16 15.28
N LYS A 29 -4.70 -6.83 15.17
CA LYS A 29 -5.65 -6.01 15.93
C LYS A 29 -6.92 -5.67 15.18
N VAL A 30 -6.84 -5.47 13.88
CA VAL A 30 -7.97 -5.02 13.05
C VAL A 30 -8.62 -6.21 12.36
N ILE A 31 -7.86 -6.97 11.61
CA ILE A 31 -8.37 -8.14 10.88
C ILE A 31 -8.58 -9.31 11.82
N LYS A 32 -7.78 -9.39 12.91
CA LYS A 32 -7.79 -10.52 13.85
C LYS A 32 -7.57 -11.84 13.12
N ALA A 33 -6.62 -11.82 12.20
CA ALA A 33 -6.28 -12.94 11.35
C ALA A 33 -5.70 -14.11 12.17
N LYS A 34 -5.91 -15.30 11.69
CA LYS A 34 -5.42 -16.54 12.31
C LYS A 34 -4.60 -17.36 11.35
N SER A 35 -3.74 -18.20 11.89
CA SER A 35 -2.99 -19.19 11.12
C SER A 35 -3.93 -20.03 10.26
N GLY A 36 -3.58 -20.25 9.00
CA GLY A 36 -4.41 -20.97 8.03
C GLY A 36 -5.37 -20.09 7.21
N GLU A 37 -5.60 -18.86 7.61
CA GLU A 37 -6.43 -17.94 6.83
C GLU A 37 -5.72 -17.47 5.56
N VAL A 38 -6.50 -17.22 4.52
CA VAL A 38 -6.03 -16.73 3.23
C VAL A 38 -6.49 -15.30 3.04
N LEU A 39 -5.54 -14.43 2.71
CA LEU A 39 -5.77 -13.02 2.47
C LEU A 39 -5.47 -12.67 1.01
N LYS A 40 -6.09 -11.61 0.51
CA LYS A 40 -5.65 -11.01 -0.75
C LYS A 40 -4.32 -10.28 -0.54
N ALA A 41 -3.41 -10.49 -1.46
CA ALA A 41 -2.09 -9.88 -1.41
C ALA A 41 -1.67 -9.34 -2.77
N GLY A 42 -0.80 -8.35 -2.75
CA GLY A 42 -0.23 -7.80 -3.97
C GLY A 42 1.18 -7.30 -3.71
N LEU A 43 2.07 -7.56 -4.65
CA LEU A 43 3.43 -7.05 -4.63
C LEU A 43 3.45 -5.64 -5.22
N LEU A 44 4.12 -4.72 -4.54
CA LEU A 44 4.30 -3.36 -5.05
C LEU A 44 4.93 -3.41 -6.45
N ASN A 45 4.25 -2.81 -7.42
CA ASN A 45 4.61 -2.85 -8.85
C ASN A 45 4.71 -4.27 -9.45
N GLY A 46 4.04 -5.24 -8.86
CA GLY A 46 4.08 -6.63 -9.29
C GLY A 46 2.70 -7.27 -9.34
N GLY A 47 2.68 -8.59 -9.26
CA GLY A 47 1.46 -9.39 -9.36
C GLY A 47 0.54 -9.26 -8.16
N VAL A 48 -0.67 -9.76 -8.33
CA VAL A 48 -1.71 -9.83 -7.31
C VAL A 48 -2.12 -11.30 -7.12
N GLY A 49 -2.53 -11.65 -5.93
CA GLY A 49 -2.96 -13.01 -5.64
C GLY A 49 -3.39 -13.18 -4.19
N LYS A 50 -2.93 -14.27 -3.60
CA LYS A 50 -3.34 -14.69 -2.26
C LYS A 50 -2.12 -14.97 -1.40
N ALA A 51 -2.27 -14.75 -0.10
CA ALA A 51 -1.28 -15.09 0.91
C ALA A 51 -1.96 -15.93 2.01
N GLU A 52 -1.41 -17.09 2.29
CA GLU A 52 -1.85 -17.94 3.40
C GLU A 52 -0.98 -17.69 4.63
N ILE A 53 -1.60 -17.43 5.74
CA ILE A 53 -0.90 -17.23 7.02
C ILE A 53 -0.40 -18.58 7.54
N LEU A 54 0.89 -18.77 7.58
CA LEU A 54 1.53 -19.97 8.09
C LEU A 54 1.71 -19.90 9.62
N SER A 55 2.16 -18.73 10.08
CA SER A 55 2.33 -18.45 11.52
C SER A 55 2.14 -16.97 11.80
N LEU A 56 1.65 -16.67 12.99
CA LEU A 56 1.33 -15.30 13.38
C LEU A 56 1.53 -15.15 14.88
N ASN A 57 2.35 -14.19 15.29
CA ASN A 57 2.54 -13.83 16.69
C ASN A 57 2.65 -12.30 16.82
N SER A 58 3.06 -11.81 17.99
CA SER A 58 3.21 -10.37 18.23
C SER A 58 4.40 -9.74 17.51
N ASP A 59 5.36 -10.52 17.05
CA ASP A 59 6.64 -10.04 16.51
C ASP A 59 6.73 -10.19 15.00
N VAL A 60 6.16 -11.25 14.44
CA VAL A 60 6.26 -11.57 13.02
C VAL A 60 5.08 -12.41 12.54
N ALA A 61 4.67 -12.19 11.31
CA ALA A 61 3.80 -13.08 10.57
C ALA A 61 4.58 -13.67 9.40
N GLU A 62 4.47 -14.97 9.18
CA GLU A 62 5.02 -15.66 8.04
C GLU A 62 3.89 -16.16 7.15
N LEU A 63 3.95 -15.85 5.86
CA LEU A 63 2.92 -16.16 4.89
C LEU A 63 3.52 -16.83 3.67
N CYS A 64 2.75 -17.75 3.09
CA CYS A 64 3.02 -18.32 1.78
C CYS A 64 2.20 -17.54 0.73
N VAL A 65 2.87 -17.07 -0.32
CA VAL A 65 2.30 -16.14 -1.28
C VAL A 65 2.25 -16.74 -2.67
N VAL A 66 1.11 -16.63 -3.33
CA VAL A 66 0.91 -16.97 -4.72
C VAL A 66 0.33 -15.76 -5.44
N LEU A 67 1.12 -15.14 -6.31
CA LEU A 67 0.75 -13.94 -7.06
C LEU A 67 0.56 -14.32 -8.54
N SER A 68 -0.54 -14.97 -8.83
CA SER A 68 -0.83 -15.53 -10.17
C SER A 68 -1.52 -14.55 -11.10
N ASP A 69 -2.07 -13.46 -10.57
CA ASP A 69 -2.89 -12.55 -11.35
C ASP A 69 -2.08 -11.31 -11.75
N THR A 70 -2.30 -10.86 -12.99
CA THR A 70 -1.74 -9.60 -13.46
C THR A 70 -2.63 -8.46 -12.95
N PRO A 71 -2.06 -7.41 -12.32
CA PRO A 71 -2.85 -6.27 -11.91
C PRO A 71 -3.40 -5.52 -13.12
N PRO A 72 -4.51 -4.78 -12.95
CA PRO A 72 -4.99 -3.89 -14.01
C PRO A 72 -3.89 -2.92 -14.43
N PRO A 73 -3.83 -2.55 -15.72
CA PRO A 73 -2.86 -1.55 -16.17
C PRO A 73 -3.12 -0.22 -15.48
N PRO A 74 -2.09 0.62 -15.28
CA PRO A 74 -2.29 1.96 -14.75
C PRO A 74 -3.16 2.79 -15.68
N LEU A 75 -3.94 3.69 -15.11
CA LEU A 75 -4.70 4.65 -15.90
C LEU A 75 -3.74 5.57 -16.66
N ALA A 76 -3.95 5.71 -17.97
CA ALA A 76 -3.13 6.56 -18.82
C ALA A 76 -3.47 8.05 -18.60
N LEU A 77 -3.20 8.53 -17.40
CA LEU A 77 -3.52 9.88 -16.97
C LEU A 77 -2.40 10.42 -16.08
N ASN A 78 -1.97 11.64 -16.36
CA ASN A 78 -1.09 12.40 -15.50
C ASN A 78 -1.90 13.48 -14.79
N LEU A 79 -1.79 13.53 -13.47
CA LEU A 79 -2.45 14.55 -12.67
C LEU A 79 -1.46 15.67 -12.33
N ILE A 80 -1.83 16.89 -12.65
CA ILE A 80 -1.14 18.09 -12.18
C ILE A 80 -2.00 18.69 -11.07
N LEU A 81 -1.47 18.76 -9.88
CA LEU A 81 -2.19 19.16 -8.69
C LEU A 81 -1.50 20.34 -7.99
N ALA A 82 -2.17 21.47 -7.90
CA ALA A 82 -1.74 22.53 -7.01
C ALA A 82 -1.84 22.04 -5.58
N LEU A 83 -0.76 22.15 -4.81
CA LEU A 83 -0.65 21.52 -3.51
C LEU A 83 -1.78 21.96 -2.56
N PRO A 84 -2.69 21.06 -2.16
CA PRO A 84 -3.79 21.39 -1.27
C PRO A 84 -3.37 21.29 0.21
N ARG A 85 -4.28 21.62 1.11
CA ARG A 85 -4.09 21.39 2.54
C ARG A 85 -3.72 19.92 2.81
N PRO A 86 -2.92 19.63 3.84
CA PRO A 86 -2.44 18.28 4.10
C PRO A 86 -3.52 17.20 4.20
N LYS A 87 -4.64 17.48 4.87
CA LYS A 87 -5.76 16.53 4.96
C LYS A 87 -6.38 16.22 3.59
N MET A 88 -6.51 17.22 2.73
CA MET A 88 -7.04 17.05 1.39
C MET A 88 -6.05 16.33 0.49
N LEU A 89 -4.76 16.63 0.60
CA LEU A 89 -3.70 15.91 -0.11
C LEU A 89 -3.78 14.42 0.17
N ARG A 90 -3.90 14.03 1.41
CA ARG A 90 -4.04 12.63 1.81
C ARG A 90 -5.22 11.95 1.13
N ARG A 91 -6.39 12.61 1.11
CA ARG A 91 -7.59 12.09 0.45
C ARG A 91 -7.41 11.94 -1.06
N ILE A 92 -6.80 12.94 -1.70
CA ILE A 92 -6.54 12.92 -3.14
C ILE A 92 -5.57 11.79 -3.49
N LEU A 93 -4.49 11.61 -2.72
CA LEU A 93 -3.54 10.51 -2.94
C LEU A 93 -4.21 9.14 -2.81
N GLN A 94 -5.08 8.97 -1.83
CA GLN A 94 -5.84 7.72 -1.67
C GLN A 94 -6.78 7.47 -2.85
N ALA A 95 -7.53 8.48 -3.27
CA ALA A 95 -8.45 8.38 -4.40
C ALA A 95 -7.72 8.11 -5.72
N THR A 96 -6.66 8.83 -6.00
CA THR A 96 -5.88 8.68 -7.24
C THR A 96 -5.18 7.33 -7.31
N THR A 97 -4.67 6.84 -6.20
CA THR A 97 -4.09 5.49 -6.11
C THR A 97 -5.14 4.43 -6.42
N SER A 98 -6.35 4.57 -5.89
CA SER A 98 -7.47 3.65 -6.15
C SER A 98 -7.89 3.66 -7.61
N LEU A 99 -7.75 4.78 -8.30
CA LEU A 99 -8.04 4.91 -9.73
C LEU A 99 -6.91 4.42 -10.65
N GLY A 100 -5.77 4.07 -10.09
CA GLY A 100 -4.62 3.63 -10.87
C GLY A 100 -3.83 4.76 -11.53
N ILE A 101 -3.91 5.98 -11.02
CA ILE A 101 -3.09 7.11 -11.46
C ILE A 101 -1.70 6.98 -10.85
N LYS A 102 -0.68 6.82 -11.67
CA LYS A 102 0.70 6.60 -11.18
C LYS A 102 1.59 7.84 -11.26
N GLN A 103 1.19 8.86 -11.98
CA GLN A 103 1.98 10.08 -12.11
C GLN A 103 1.20 11.28 -11.63
N ILE A 104 1.72 11.90 -10.59
CA ILE A 104 1.14 13.10 -9.97
C ILE A 104 2.25 14.13 -9.86
N HIS A 105 2.02 15.30 -10.45
CA HIS A 105 2.91 16.44 -10.37
C HIS A 105 2.33 17.46 -9.38
N LEU A 106 2.99 17.63 -8.27
CA LEU A 106 2.61 18.62 -7.28
C LEU A 106 3.25 19.96 -7.65
N ILE A 107 2.43 20.98 -7.81
CA ILE A 107 2.87 22.32 -8.18
C ILE A 107 2.47 23.36 -7.17
N GLY A 108 3.22 24.46 -7.11
CA GLY A 108 2.83 25.68 -6.43
C GLY A 108 1.87 26.49 -7.27
N SER A 109 1.03 27.28 -6.64
CA SER A 109 0.21 28.29 -7.30
C SER A 109 0.08 29.51 -6.40
N TRP A 110 -0.52 30.57 -6.90
CA TRP A 110 -0.72 31.82 -6.17
C TRP A 110 -1.33 31.64 -4.78
N ARG A 111 -2.26 30.69 -4.63
CA ARG A 111 -2.98 30.46 -3.39
C ARG A 111 -2.51 29.25 -2.58
N VAL A 112 -1.41 28.64 -2.97
CA VAL A 112 -0.80 27.55 -2.17
C VAL A 112 -0.01 28.18 -1.03
N GLU A 113 -0.38 27.87 0.21
CA GLU A 113 0.36 28.33 1.37
C GLU A 113 1.73 27.65 1.49
N LYS A 114 2.75 28.40 1.87
CA LYS A 114 4.12 27.87 2.00
C LYS A 114 4.20 26.73 3.01
N SER A 115 3.39 26.77 4.07
CA SER A 115 3.34 25.72 5.10
C SER A 115 2.90 24.36 4.56
N TYR A 116 2.15 24.32 3.46
CA TYR A 116 1.73 23.03 2.87
C TYR A 116 2.91 22.22 2.36
N TRP A 117 3.97 22.87 1.89
CA TRP A 117 5.20 22.21 1.44
C TRP A 117 6.03 21.60 2.58
N GLN A 118 5.71 21.94 3.82
CA GLN A 118 6.35 21.41 5.03
C GLN A 118 5.58 20.23 5.61
N SER A 119 4.54 19.76 4.93
CA SER A 119 3.72 18.65 5.39
C SER A 119 4.51 17.35 5.47
N PRO A 120 4.36 16.56 6.55
CA PRO A 120 4.98 15.25 6.65
C PRO A 120 4.48 14.25 5.60
N PHE A 121 3.34 14.51 4.96
CA PHE A 121 2.83 13.66 3.87
C PHE A 121 3.65 13.74 2.59
N LEU A 122 4.56 14.70 2.50
CA LEU A 122 5.45 14.87 1.34
C LEU A 122 6.81 14.18 1.54
N ALA A 123 7.08 13.71 2.72
CA ALA A 123 8.33 13.05 3.06
C ALA A 123 8.38 11.59 2.59
#